data_c56b8111d6c0576f308b92e9dfa09146
#
_entry.id   c56b8111d6c0576f308b92e9dfa09146
#
_cell.length_a   1.000
_cell.length_b   1.000
_cell.length_c   1.000
_cell.angle_alpha   90.00
_cell.angle_beta   90.00
_cell.angle_gamma   90.00
#
_symmetry.space_group_name_H-M   'P 1'
#
loop_
_entity.id
_entity.type
_entity.pdbx_description
1 polymer ?
#
loop_
_entity_poly.entity_id
_entity_poly.type
_entity_poly.pdbx_seq_one_letter_code
_entity_poly.pdbx_strand_id
1 'polypeptide(L)'
;MRVHFIVHESFEAPGAYETWAINQGHDVTYSCVYAGDRLPADAEGIDFLIVMGGPQDPDTTLEACPHFNAKAEQALIASAVKTGKAVIGICLGSQLIGEALGAPFSHSPEKEIGKFPITLTEDGGKDEMFSHFGKTLEVGHWHNDMPGLTPGAKIIAYSEGCPRQIVAYSDRVFGFQCHMELTLDVVERLIAHSEKDLSRAAEYRFVDTPEALRAHDYSEMNQVLFGFLDKLEVRYKAAQA
;
A
#
# COMPACT_ATOMS: atom_id res chain seq x y z
N MET A 1 19.88 1.41 1.55
CA MET A 1 19.26 1.19 0.21
C MET A 1 18.79 2.52 -0.34
N ARG A 2 18.52 2.58 -1.65
CA ARG A 2 17.85 3.70 -2.31
C ARG A 2 16.36 3.38 -2.37
N VAL A 3 15.58 4.07 -1.55
CA VAL A 3 14.12 3.91 -1.45
C VAL A 3 13.45 5.02 -2.24
N HIS A 4 12.56 4.66 -3.15
CA HIS A 4 11.83 5.63 -3.96
C HIS A 4 10.33 5.52 -3.72
N PHE A 5 9.71 6.66 -3.37
CA PHE A 5 8.27 6.76 -3.17
C PHE A 5 7.60 7.39 -4.39
N ILE A 6 6.51 6.77 -4.87
CA ILE A 6 5.55 7.42 -5.77
C ILE A 6 4.38 7.88 -4.90
N VAL A 7 4.10 9.19 -4.91
CA VAL A 7 3.06 9.81 -4.08
C VAL A 7 2.05 10.50 -5.00
N HIS A 8 0.79 10.04 -4.96
CA HIS A 8 -0.25 10.48 -5.88
C HIS A 8 -0.94 11.76 -5.45
N GLU A 9 -1.08 11.97 -4.12
CA GLU A 9 -1.74 13.13 -3.53
C GLU A 9 -1.02 13.59 -2.27
N SER A 10 -1.10 14.88 -1.95
CA SER A 10 -0.44 15.45 -0.77
C SER A 10 -1.01 14.92 0.55
N PHE A 11 -2.24 14.43 0.55
CA PHE A 11 -2.91 13.84 1.72
C PHE A 11 -2.71 12.33 1.85
N GLU A 12 -2.23 11.66 0.82
CA GLU A 12 -1.82 10.24 0.80
C GLU A 12 -0.32 10.10 1.13
N ALA A 13 0.08 10.69 2.27
CA ALA A 13 1.49 10.76 2.66
C ALA A 13 2.06 9.39 3.01
N PRO A 14 3.37 9.15 2.80
CA PRO A 14 4.01 7.87 3.09
C PRO A 14 4.01 7.43 4.56
N GLY A 15 3.83 8.37 5.52
CA GLY A 15 3.63 8.07 6.92
C GLY A 15 4.71 7.18 7.54
N ALA A 16 4.31 6.04 8.11
CA ALA A 16 5.25 5.14 8.78
C ALA A 16 6.27 4.51 7.82
N TYR A 17 5.97 4.32 6.52
CA TYR A 17 6.96 3.85 5.54
C TYR A 17 8.16 4.81 5.44
N GLU A 18 7.89 6.11 5.33
CA GLU A 18 8.92 7.14 5.27
C GLU A 18 9.70 7.22 6.58
N THR A 19 8.98 7.17 7.70
CA THR A 19 9.59 7.16 9.04
C THR A 19 10.59 6.01 9.18
N TRP A 20 10.22 4.80 8.76
CA TRP A 20 11.11 3.65 8.75
C TRP A 20 12.35 3.89 7.86
N ALA A 21 12.13 4.33 6.62
CA ALA A 21 13.23 4.52 5.67
C ALA A 21 14.27 5.53 6.15
N ILE A 22 13.82 6.64 6.75
CA ILE A 22 14.68 7.67 7.33
C ILE A 22 15.43 7.14 8.56
N ASN A 23 14.72 6.44 9.46
CA ASN A 23 15.33 5.90 10.68
C ASN A 23 16.39 4.84 10.41
N GLN A 24 16.23 4.05 9.33
CA GLN A 24 17.22 3.07 8.86
C GLN A 24 18.37 3.71 8.07
N GLY A 25 18.35 5.03 7.87
CA GLY A 25 19.42 5.76 7.14
C GLY A 25 19.45 5.44 5.65
N HIS A 26 18.30 5.14 5.06
CA HIS A 26 18.20 4.92 3.61
C HIS A 26 18.30 6.24 2.84
N ASP A 27 18.75 6.16 1.60
CA ASP A 27 18.68 7.27 0.64
C ASP A 27 17.27 7.33 0.07
N VAL A 28 16.50 8.35 0.46
CA VAL A 28 15.07 8.47 0.16
C VAL A 28 14.84 9.51 -0.92
N THR A 29 14.09 9.11 -1.96
CA THR A 29 13.70 9.97 -3.07
C THR A 29 12.19 9.84 -3.36
N TYR A 30 11.61 10.83 -4.05
CA TYR A 30 10.18 10.92 -4.30
C TYR A 30 9.88 11.27 -5.74
N SER A 31 8.74 10.78 -6.23
CA SER A 31 7.99 11.33 -7.35
C SER A 31 6.62 11.74 -6.81
N CYS A 32 6.48 13.01 -6.43
CA CYS A 32 5.21 13.61 -6.05
C CYS A 32 4.45 14.00 -7.32
N VAL A 33 3.76 13.03 -7.95
CA VAL A 33 3.13 13.24 -9.26
C VAL A 33 2.06 14.34 -9.22
N TYR A 34 1.37 14.50 -8.09
CA TYR A 34 0.43 15.62 -7.86
C TYR A 34 1.09 17.01 -7.96
N ALA A 35 2.39 17.09 -7.67
CA ALA A 35 3.18 18.32 -7.77
C ALA A 35 3.85 18.50 -9.14
N GLY A 36 3.63 17.55 -10.06
CA GLY A 36 4.20 17.58 -11.41
C GLY A 36 5.57 16.93 -11.54
N ASP A 37 6.02 16.19 -10.53
CA ASP A 37 7.25 15.41 -10.61
C ASP A 37 7.13 14.33 -11.68
N ARG A 38 8.26 14.02 -12.31
CA ARG A 38 8.34 12.93 -13.28
C ARG A 38 8.66 11.61 -12.59
N LEU A 39 8.08 10.54 -13.10
CA LEU A 39 8.51 9.20 -12.72
C LEU A 39 9.93 8.92 -13.24
N PRO A 40 10.73 8.10 -12.51
CA PRO A 40 11.95 7.54 -13.06
C PRO A 40 11.68 6.80 -14.37
N ALA A 41 12.61 6.90 -15.33
CA ALA A 41 12.47 6.22 -16.62
C ALA A 41 12.50 4.69 -16.49
N ASP A 42 13.22 4.21 -15.49
CA ASP A 42 13.36 2.79 -15.14
C ASP A 42 13.71 2.64 -13.64
N ALA A 43 13.90 1.41 -13.19
CA ALA A 43 14.22 1.09 -11.81
C ALA A 43 15.74 0.95 -11.52
N GLU A 44 16.65 1.38 -12.42
CA GLU A 44 18.09 1.15 -12.26
C GLU A 44 18.65 1.81 -11.00
N GLY A 45 18.21 3.02 -10.69
CA GLY A 45 18.61 3.78 -9.50
C GLY A 45 17.87 3.42 -8.21
N ILE A 46 16.99 2.41 -8.21
CA ILE A 46 16.09 2.08 -7.11
C ILE A 46 16.45 0.69 -6.57
N ASP A 47 16.47 0.55 -5.26
CA ASP A 47 16.57 -0.74 -4.57
C ASP A 47 15.21 -1.19 -4.04
N PHE A 48 14.41 -0.24 -3.59
CA PHE A 48 13.08 -0.45 -3.03
C PHE A 48 12.10 0.61 -3.56
N LEU A 49 11.12 0.17 -4.32
CA LEU A 49 10.03 1.01 -4.84
C LEU A 49 8.80 0.88 -3.95
N ILE A 50 8.30 2.00 -3.44
CA ILE A 50 7.07 2.09 -2.64
C ILE A 50 6.07 2.96 -3.38
N VAL A 51 4.95 2.38 -3.79
CA VAL A 51 3.87 3.05 -4.54
C VAL A 51 2.71 3.28 -3.59
N MET A 52 2.45 4.55 -3.28
CA MET A 52 1.44 4.94 -2.29
C MET A 52 0.01 4.79 -2.79
N GLY A 53 -0.94 5.07 -1.91
CA GLY A 53 -2.35 5.17 -2.21
C GLY A 53 -2.72 6.41 -3.02
N GLY A 54 -4.00 6.50 -3.39
CA GLY A 54 -4.58 7.62 -4.11
C GLY A 54 -6.08 7.45 -4.29
N PRO A 55 -6.83 8.54 -4.53
CA PRO A 55 -8.26 8.48 -4.81
C PRO A 55 -8.59 7.98 -6.22
N GLN A 56 -7.57 7.80 -7.06
CA GLN A 56 -7.69 7.25 -8.40
C GLN A 56 -7.84 5.72 -8.33
N ASP A 57 -8.20 5.13 -9.44
CA ASP A 57 -8.11 3.69 -9.73
C ASP A 57 -7.23 3.45 -10.96
N PRO A 58 -6.81 2.20 -11.25
CA PRO A 58 -5.96 1.90 -12.40
C PRO A 58 -6.56 2.23 -13.77
N ASP A 59 -7.88 2.41 -13.87
CA ASP A 59 -8.59 2.80 -15.09
C ASP A 59 -8.75 4.32 -15.23
N THR A 60 -8.34 5.10 -14.23
CA THR A 60 -8.40 6.56 -14.26
C THR A 60 -7.55 7.10 -15.41
N THR A 61 -8.18 7.87 -16.30
CA THR A 61 -7.53 8.41 -17.50
C THR A 61 -6.80 9.73 -17.22
N LEU A 62 -5.81 10.06 -18.05
CA LEU A 62 -5.13 11.37 -18.00
C LEU A 62 -6.09 12.56 -18.24
N GLU A 63 -7.23 12.34 -18.88
CA GLU A 63 -8.25 13.37 -19.04
C GLU A 63 -8.95 13.66 -17.71
N ALA A 64 -9.23 12.61 -16.93
CA ALA A 64 -9.87 12.73 -15.62
C ALA A 64 -8.90 13.22 -14.54
N CYS A 65 -7.63 12.77 -14.59
CA CYS A 65 -6.58 13.13 -13.64
C CYS A 65 -5.25 13.35 -14.39
N PRO A 66 -4.92 14.60 -14.77
CA PRO A 66 -3.77 14.89 -15.66
C PRO A 66 -2.40 14.55 -15.06
N HIS A 67 -2.26 14.46 -13.74
CA HIS A 67 -1.01 14.13 -13.08
C HIS A 67 -0.83 12.62 -12.82
N PHE A 68 -1.88 11.81 -13.00
CA PHE A 68 -1.83 10.36 -12.75
C PHE A 68 -1.74 9.59 -14.06
N ASN A 69 -0.64 8.90 -14.29
CA ASN A 69 -0.43 8.06 -15.47
C ASN A 69 -0.24 6.58 -15.07
N ALA A 70 -1.37 5.88 -14.89
CA ALA A 70 -1.38 4.47 -14.51
C ALA A 70 -0.48 3.58 -15.38
N LYS A 71 -0.45 3.81 -16.71
CA LYS A 71 0.39 3.01 -17.63
C LYS A 71 1.88 3.22 -17.43
N ALA A 72 2.29 4.47 -17.17
CA ALA A 72 3.69 4.78 -16.89
C ALA A 72 4.15 4.17 -15.55
N GLU A 73 3.29 4.23 -14.54
CA GLU A 73 3.57 3.62 -13.24
C GLU A 73 3.61 2.09 -13.31
N GLN A 74 2.67 1.46 -14.00
CA GLN A 74 2.69 0.02 -14.27
C GLN A 74 3.96 -0.41 -15.00
N ALA A 75 4.44 0.39 -15.96
CA ALA A 75 5.70 0.10 -16.67
C ALA A 75 6.92 0.19 -15.73
N LEU A 76 6.98 1.19 -14.84
CA LEU A 76 8.04 1.31 -13.83
C LEU A 76 7.99 0.16 -12.82
N ILE A 77 6.80 -0.19 -12.31
CA ILE A 77 6.58 -1.34 -11.42
C ILE A 77 7.05 -2.63 -12.09
N ALA A 78 6.62 -2.89 -13.33
CA ALA A 78 7.05 -4.07 -14.09
C ALA A 78 8.57 -4.13 -14.28
N SER A 79 9.22 -2.98 -14.55
CA SER A 79 10.67 -2.85 -14.63
C SER A 79 11.34 -3.19 -13.30
N ALA A 80 10.84 -2.67 -12.17
CA ALA A 80 11.34 -2.93 -10.84
C ALA A 80 11.24 -4.43 -10.48
N VAL A 81 10.09 -5.04 -10.73
CA VAL A 81 9.86 -6.49 -10.51
C VAL A 81 10.81 -7.31 -11.37
N LYS A 82 10.90 -7.03 -12.67
CA LYS A 82 11.76 -7.74 -13.62
C LYS A 82 13.24 -7.67 -13.23
N THR A 83 13.69 -6.55 -12.69
CA THR A 83 15.07 -6.34 -12.25
C THR A 83 15.34 -6.76 -10.82
N GLY A 84 14.38 -7.45 -10.18
CA GLY A 84 14.52 -8.05 -8.87
C GLY A 84 14.56 -7.05 -7.70
N LYS A 85 13.96 -5.87 -7.87
CA LYS A 85 13.84 -4.88 -6.79
C LYS A 85 12.81 -5.30 -5.76
N ALA A 86 12.93 -4.77 -4.55
CA ALA A 86 11.81 -4.83 -3.60
C ALA A 86 10.73 -3.85 -4.04
N VAL A 87 9.46 -4.30 -4.02
CA VAL A 87 8.32 -3.46 -4.42
C VAL A 87 7.19 -3.64 -3.41
N ILE A 88 6.68 -2.54 -2.90
CA ILE A 88 5.44 -2.49 -2.11
C ILE A 88 4.49 -1.50 -2.77
N GLY A 89 3.22 -1.91 -2.91
CA GLY A 89 2.12 -1.01 -3.27
C GLY A 89 1.10 -0.94 -2.14
N ILE A 90 0.61 0.25 -1.85
CA ILE A 90 -0.40 0.52 -0.83
C ILE A 90 -1.68 1.00 -1.51
N CYS A 91 -2.83 0.42 -1.19
CA CYS A 91 -4.14 0.76 -1.74
C CYS A 91 -4.10 0.81 -3.28
N LEU A 92 -4.18 1.98 -3.92
CA LEU A 92 -4.00 2.14 -5.37
C LEU A 92 -2.70 1.50 -5.85
N GLY A 93 -1.59 1.69 -5.13
CA GLY A 93 -0.30 1.07 -5.46
C GLY A 93 -0.36 -0.45 -5.50
N SER A 94 -1.14 -1.09 -4.62
CA SER A 94 -1.33 -2.55 -4.62
C SER A 94 -2.09 -3.03 -5.87
N GLN A 95 -3.07 -2.26 -6.32
CA GLN A 95 -3.84 -2.52 -7.53
C GLN A 95 -2.95 -2.35 -8.77
N LEU A 96 -2.12 -1.29 -8.81
CA LEU A 96 -1.16 -1.05 -9.90
C LEU A 96 -0.11 -2.17 -10.02
N ILE A 97 0.31 -2.81 -8.92
CA ILE A 97 1.17 -4.00 -8.97
C ILE A 97 0.44 -5.15 -9.67
N GLY A 98 -0.82 -5.42 -9.30
CA GLY A 98 -1.63 -6.44 -9.96
C GLY A 98 -1.72 -6.20 -11.46
N GLU A 99 -2.10 -4.98 -11.88
CA GLU A 99 -2.20 -4.56 -13.27
C GLU A 99 -0.87 -4.71 -14.03
N ALA A 100 0.24 -4.25 -13.43
CA ALA A 100 1.58 -4.37 -14.02
C ALA A 100 2.00 -5.82 -14.26
N LEU A 101 1.43 -6.77 -13.51
CA LEU A 101 1.67 -8.20 -13.60
C LEU A 101 0.57 -8.95 -14.39
N GLY A 102 -0.37 -8.21 -15.01
CA GLY A 102 -1.43 -8.76 -15.85
C GLY A 102 -2.64 -9.30 -15.08
N ALA A 103 -2.83 -8.89 -13.83
CA ALA A 103 -3.96 -9.26 -12.99
C ALA A 103 -4.82 -8.02 -12.67
N PRO A 104 -5.98 -7.83 -13.35
CA PRO A 104 -6.82 -6.66 -13.17
C PRO A 104 -7.35 -6.52 -11.74
N PHE A 105 -7.42 -5.27 -11.25
CA PHE A 105 -8.09 -4.96 -10.00
C PHE A 105 -9.60 -5.23 -10.06
N SER A 106 -10.26 -5.23 -8.93
CA SER A 106 -11.72 -5.38 -8.85
C SER A 106 -12.27 -4.67 -7.61
N HIS A 107 -13.58 -4.39 -7.60
CA HIS A 107 -14.23 -3.87 -6.41
C HIS A 107 -14.17 -4.90 -5.27
N SER A 108 -13.93 -4.43 -4.04
CA SER A 108 -14.08 -5.25 -2.86
C SER A 108 -15.58 -5.43 -2.51
N PRO A 109 -15.96 -6.50 -1.80
CA PRO A 109 -17.35 -6.71 -1.39
C PRO A 109 -17.92 -5.54 -0.57
N GLU A 110 -17.10 -4.92 0.28
CA GLU A 110 -17.47 -3.81 1.14
C GLU A 110 -16.47 -2.66 1.02
N LYS A 111 -16.94 -1.43 1.26
CA LYS A 111 -16.09 -0.27 1.50
C LYS A 111 -15.57 -0.34 2.94
N GLU A 112 -14.27 -0.14 3.12
CA GLU A 112 -13.66 -0.08 4.44
C GLU A 112 -12.90 1.24 4.62
N ILE A 113 -13.31 2.05 5.61
CA ILE A 113 -12.64 3.26 6.06
C ILE A 113 -12.64 3.25 7.58
N GLY A 114 -11.49 3.01 8.20
CA GLY A 114 -11.41 2.88 9.64
C GLY A 114 -10.23 2.05 10.09
N LYS A 115 -10.30 1.57 11.33
CA LYS A 115 -9.33 0.63 11.88
C LYS A 115 -10.03 -0.68 12.22
N PHE A 116 -9.82 -1.70 11.38
CA PHE A 116 -10.47 -3.00 11.48
C PHE A 116 -9.45 -4.14 11.43
N PRO A 117 -9.79 -5.34 11.96
CA PRO A 117 -8.88 -6.46 11.96
C PRO A 117 -8.71 -7.08 10.56
N ILE A 118 -7.48 -7.36 10.20
CA ILE A 118 -7.12 -8.34 9.18
C ILE A 118 -6.80 -9.67 9.83
N THR A 119 -7.02 -10.76 9.11
CA THR A 119 -6.72 -12.14 9.54
C THR A 119 -5.74 -12.76 8.58
N LEU A 120 -4.65 -13.33 9.09
CA LEU A 120 -3.71 -14.09 8.26
C LEU A 120 -4.38 -15.36 7.73
N THR A 121 -4.18 -15.64 6.44
CA THR A 121 -4.52 -16.92 5.82
C THR A 121 -3.59 -18.03 6.32
N GLU A 122 -3.81 -19.28 5.91
CA GLU A 122 -2.88 -20.36 6.17
C GLU A 122 -1.50 -20.11 5.54
N ASP A 123 -1.47 -19.55 4.32
CA ASP A 123 -0.23 -19.15 3.65
C ASP A 123 0.48 -18.01 4.38
N GLY A 124 -0.28 -16.98 4.82
CA GLY A 124 0.26 -15.88 5.61
C GLY A 124 0.83 -16.32 6.95
N GLY A 125 0.16 -17.25 7.63
CA GLY A 125 0.62 -17.79 8.92
C GLY A 125 1.87 -18.69 8.81
N LYS A 126 2.17 -19.21 7.62
CA LYS A 126 3.38 -20.00 7.32
C LYS A 126 4.54 -19.17 6.82
N ASP A 127 4.30 -17.95 6.36
CA ASP A 127 5.35 -17.07 5.81
C ASP A 127 6.07 -16.33 6.94
N GLU A 128 7.38 -16.55 7.04
CA GLU A 128 8.24 -15.92 8.06
C GLU A 128 8.20 -14.39 8.03
N MET A 129 7.89 -13.79 6.86
CA MET A 129 7.72 -12.34 6.74
C MET A 129 6.64 -11.81 7.68
N PHE A 130 5.58 -12.59 7.89
CA PHE A 130 4.39 -12.21 8.68
C PHE A 130 4.33 -12.87 10.06
N SER A 131 5.36 -13.57 10.49
CA SER A 131 5.38 -14.33 11.77
C SER A 131 5.10 -13.48 13.01
N HIS A 132 5.30 -12.16 12.93
CA HIS A 132 5.09 -11.21 14.03
C HIS A 132 3.75 -10.46 13.95
N PHE A 133 2.91 -10.73 12.93
CA PHE A 133 1.57 -10.11 12.79
C PHE A 133 0.55 -10.69 13.77
N GLY A 134 0.82 -11.87 14.35
CA GLY A 134 -0.20 -12.62 15.07
C GLY A 134 -1.21 -13.26 14.11
N LYS A 135 -2.27 -13.85 14.64
CA LYS A 135 -3.35 -14.40 13.80
C LYS A 135 -4.23 -13.30 13.22
N THR A 136 -4.47 -12.26 13.99
CA THR A 136 -5.24 -11.07 13.62
C THR A 136 -4.47 -9.82 14.04
N LEU A 137 -4.60 -8.76 13.28
CA LEU A 137 -4.00 -7.45 13.55
C LEU A 137 -4.98 -6.37 13.14
N GLU A 138 -5.21 -5.38 13.99
CA GLU A 138 -5.98 -4.19 13.63
C GLU A 138 -5.13 -3.23 12.81
N VAL A 139 -5.59 -2.89 11.61
CA VAL A 139 -4.89 -2.01 10.66
C VAL A 139 -5.83 -0.94 10.11
N GLY A 140 -5.28 0.09 9.52
CA GLY A 140 -6.04 1.11 8.82
C GLY A 140 -6.60 0.60 7.48
N HIS A 141 -7.75 1.12 7.10
CA HIS A 141 -8.40 0.87 5.82
C HIS A 141 -8.92 2.18 5.25
N TRP A 142 -8.80 2.38 3.93
CA TRP A 142 -9.33 3.53 3.21
C TRP A 142 -9.56 3.16 1.75
N HIS A 143 -10.46 2.19 1.48
CA HIS A 143 -10.59 1.62 0.14
C HIS A 143 -11.99 1.06 -0.14
N ASN A 144 -12.27 0.86 -1.43
CA ASN A 144 -13.46 0.19 -1.98
C ASN A 144 -13.08 -0.85 -3.05
N ASP A 145 -11.78 -1.01 -3.31
CA ASP A 145 -11.24 -1.86 -4.35
C ASP A 145 -10.20 -2.81 -3.76
N MET A 146 -9.79 -3.79 -4.56
CA MET A 146 -8.80 -4.78 -4.18
C MET A 146 -7.91 -5.19 -5.37
N PRO A 147 -6.64 -5.57 -5.13
CA PRO A 147 -5.71 -5.93 -6.19
C PRO A 147 -6.10 -7.23 -6.89
N GLY A 148 -5.75 -7.35 -8.17
CA GLY A 148 -5.84 -8.60 -8.92
C GLY A 148 -4.84 -9.65 -8.46
N LEU A 149 -5.09 -10.93 -8.77
CA LEU A 149 -4.23 -12.05 -8.41
C LEU A 149 -3.62 -12.69 -9.66
N THR A 150 -2.29 -12.74 -9.72
CA THR A 150 -1.60 -13.58 -10.70
C THR A 150 -1.71 -15.06 -10.32
N PRO A 151 -1.50 -16.02 -11.23
CA PRO A 151 -1.59 -17.44 -10.90
C PRO A 151 -0.66 -17.92 -9.76
N GLY A 152 0.44 -17.21 -9.52
CA GLY A 152 1.40 -17.52 -8.45
C GLY A 152 1.24 -16.68 -7.19
N ALA A 153 0.32 -15.70 -7.19
CA ALA A 153 0.13 -14.81 -6.04
C ALA A 153 -0.52 -15.55 -4.86
N LYS A 154 -0.11 -15.18 -3.66
CA LYS A 154 -0.68 -15.70 -2.41
C LYS A 154 -1.43 -14.60 -1.69
N ILE A 155 -2.66 -14.88 -1.27
CA ILE A 155 -3.37 -14.03 -0.33
C ILE A 155 -2.78 -14.29 1.06
N ILE A 156 -2.15 -13.26 1.63
CA ILE A 156 -1.52 -13.33 2.96
C ILE A 156 -2.52 -13.00 4.06
N ALA A 157 -3.34 -11.98 3.84
CA ALA A 157 -4.35 -11.55 4.81
C ALA A 157 -5.62 -11.09 4.14
N TYR A 158 -6.73 -11.20 4.86
CA TYR A 158 -8.06 -10.73 4.48
C TYR A 158 -8.75 -10.05 5.67
N SER A 159 -9.75 -9.23 5.39
CA SER A 159 -10.72 -8.69 6.37
C SER A 159 -12.10 -9.26 6.11
N GLU A 160 -13.06 -8.91 6.96
CA GLU A 160 -14.47 -9.29 6.73
C GLU A 160 -15.05 -8.58 5.50
N GLY A 161 -14.59 -7.34 5.19
CA GLY A 161 -15.05 -6.54 4.06
C GLY A 161 -14.27 -6.78 2.77
N CYS A 162 -13.03 -7.27 2.84
CA CYS A 162 -12.18 -7.46 1.68
C CYS A 162 -11.34 -8.74 1.75
N PRO A 163 -11.46 -9.67 0.74
CA PRO A 163 -10.72 -10.93 0.74
C PRO A 163 -9.23 -10.80 0.41
N ARG A 164 -8.71 -9.61 0.05
CA ARG A 164 -7.35 -9.40 -0.46
C ARG A 164 -6.69 -8.18 0.19
N GLN A 165 -6.47 -8.24 1.51
CA GLN A 165 -5.85 -7.15 2.25
C GLN A 165 -4.33 -7.10 2.12
N ILE A 166 -3.69 -8.26 2.06
CA ILE A 166 -2.26 -8.35 1.75
C ILE A 166 -2.07 -9.49 0.74
N VAL A 167 -1.38 -9.18 -0.35
CA VAL A 167 -1.05 -10.13 -1.42
C VAL A 167 0.46 -10.17 -1.63
N ALA A 168 1.04 -11.36 -1.62
CA ALA A 168 2.42 -11.61 -2.03
C ALA A 168 2.43 -12.09 -3.48
N TYR A 169 3.01 -11.30 -4.39
CA TYR A 169 3.22 -11.67 -5.78
C TYR A 169 4.54 -12.41 -5.99
N SER A 170 5.51 -12.14 -5.13
CA SER A 170 6.77 -12.88 -5.01
C SER A 170 7.34 -12.71 -3.60
N ASP A 171 8.54 -13.21 -3.36
CA ASP A 171 9.28 -13.05 -2.11
C ASP A 171 9.71 -11.60 -1.79
N ARG A 172 9.61 -10.67 -2.77
CA ARG A 172 10.00 -9.25 -2.64
C ARG A 172 8.98 -8.28 -3.21
N VAL A 173 7.81 -8.76 -3.64
CA VAL A 173 6.76 -7.92 -4.24
C VAL A 173 5.44 -8.14 -3.50
N PHE A 174 4.97 -7.11 -2.83
CA PHE A 174 3.80 -7.18 -1.96
C PHE A 174 2.81 -6.04 -2.25
N GLY A 175 1.52 -6.38 -2.29
CA GLY A 175 0.43 -5.42 -2.31
C GLY A 175 -0.27 -5.38 -0.96
N PHE A 176 -0.38 -4.22 -0.36
CA PHE A 176 -1.15 -3.94 0.84
C PHE A 176 -2.38 -3.12 0.42
N GLN A 177 -3.57 -3.70 0.42
CA GLN A 177 -4.78 -2.93 0.21
C GLN A 177 -5.11 -2.12 1.46
N CYS A 178 -4.81 -2.66 2.64
CA CYS A 178 -4.88 -1.94 3.90
C CYS A 178 -3.73 -0.92 4.06
N HIS A 179 -3.91 -0.01 5.00
CA HIS A 179 -3.02 1.11 5.29
C HIS A 179 -2.34 0.90 6.64
N MET A 180 -1.10 0.40 6.63
CA MET A 180 -0.30 0.23 7.85
C MET A 180 0.60 1.44 8.15
N GLU A 181 0.63 2.42 7.26
CA GLU A 181 1.42 3.64 7.38
C GLU A 181 0.71 4.76 8.13
N LEU A 182 -0.60 4.65 8.36
CA LEU A 182 -1.38 5.71 8.95
C LEU A 182 -0.81 6.15 10.29
N THR A 183 -0.68 7.46 10.42
CA THR A 183 -0.45 8.20 11.65
C THR A 183 -1.59 9.19 11.85
N LEU A 184 -1.72 9.76 13.03
CA LEU A 184 -2.80 10.71 13.29
C LEU A 184 -2.76 11.92 12.33
N ASP A 185 -1.56 12.40 11.96
CA ASP A 185 -1.39 13.47 10.98
C ASP A 185 -1.88 13.07 9.57
N VAL A 186 -1.56 11.86 9.12
CA VAL A 186 -2.05 11.34 7.82
C VAL A 186 -3.57 11.17 7.86
N VAL A 187 -4.12 10.63 8.94
CA VAL A 187 -5.57 10.45 9.12
C VAL A 187 -6.30 11.78 9.07
N GLU A 188 -5.80 12.84 9.70
CA GLU A 188 -6.41 14.18 9.62
C GLU A 188 -6.45 14.72 8.20
N ARG A 189 -5.39 14.51 7.42
CA ARG A 189 -5.36 14.90 6.00
C ARG A 189 -6.37 14.11 5.18
N LEU A 190 -6.47 12.80 5.39
CA LEU A 190 -7.45 11.93 4.73
C LEU A 190 -8.89 12.33 5.09
N ILE A 191 -9.20 12.59 6.37
CA ILE A 191 -10.52 13.08 6.81
C ILE A 191 -10.90 14.36 6.07
N ALA A 192 -9.97 15.32 5.97
CA ALA A 192 -10.21 16.60 5.30
C ALA A 192 -10.54 16.46 3.81
N HIS A 193 -10.11 15.37 3.16
CA HIS A 193 -10.33 15.11 1.73
C HIS A 193 -11.40 14.04 1.44
N SER A 194 -11.99 13.43 2.49
CA SER A 194 -12.98 12.35 2.36
C SER A 194 -14.38 12.71 2.90
N GLU A 195 -14.74 13.99 2.94
CA GLU A 195 -16.01 14.46 3.48
C GLU A 195 -17.22 13.73 2.87
N LYS A 196 -17.18 13.51 1.55
CA LYS A 196 -18.27 12.83 0.83
C LYS A 196 -18.50 11.40 1.33
N ASP A 197 -17.45 10.64 1.58
CA ASP A 197 -17.54 9.26 2.06
C ASP A 197 -17.89 9.21 3.54
N LEU A 198 -17.26 10.05 4.35
CA LEU A 198 -17.44 10.07 5.79
C LEU A 198 -18.82 10.62 6.21
N SER A 199 -19.41 11.55 5.44
CA SER A 199 -20.78 12.02 5.67
C SER A 199 -21.84 10.92 5.52
N ARG A 200 -21.49 9.83 4.85
CA ARG A 200 -22.33 8.65 4.62
C ARG A 200 -21.89 7.42 5.42
N ALA A 201 -21.06 7.59 6.43
CA ALA A 201 -20.52 6.48 7.23
C ALA A 201 -21.60 5.52 7.74
N ALA A 202 -22.75 6.04 8.19
CA ALA A 202 -23.85 5.24 8.68
C ALA A 202 -24.51 4.31 7.63
N GLU A 203 -24.24 4.50 6.34
CA GLU A 203 -24.75 3.64 5.25
C GLU A 203 -23.88 2.42 5.01
N TYR A 204 -22.67 2.37 5.57
CA TYR A 204 -21.69 1.32 5.35
C TYR A 204 -21.33 0.60 6.64
N ARG A 205 -21.10 -0.70 6.55
CA ARG A 205 -20.80 -1.54 7.71
C ARG A 205 -19.41 -1.28 8.29
N PHE A 206 -18.45 -0.95 7.44
CA PHE A 206 -17.05 -0.80 7.78
C PHE A 206 -16.52 0.61 7.47
N VAL A 207 -17.30 1.64 7.81
CA VAL A 207 -16.87 3.03 7.69
C VAL A 207 -17.03 3.72 9.03
N ASP A 208 -15.89 4.10 9.62
CA ASP A 208 -15.83 4.84 10.89
C ASP A 208 -16.22 6.31 10.70
N THR A 209 -16.68 6.93 11.78
CA THR A 209 -16.86 8.38 11.80
C THR A 209 -15.51 9.09 11.97
N PRO A 210 -15.42 10.41 11.61
CA PRO A 210 -14.21 11.19 11.85
C PRO A 210 -13.73 11.17 13.31
N GLU A 211 -14.65 11.14 14.26
CA GLU A 211 -14.34 11.08 15.69
C GLU A 211 -13.72 9.74 16.08
N ALA A 212 -14.24 8.62 15.55
CA ALA A 212 -13.70 7.29 15.77
C ALA A 212 -12.31 7.16 15.15
N LEU A 213 -12.13 7.65 13.90
CA LEU A 213 -10.84 7.67 13.21
C LEU A 213 -9.76 8.40 14.03
N ARG A 214 -10.09 9.52 14.68
CA ARG A 214 -9.19 10.28 15.53
C ARG A 214 -8.87 9.60 16.87
N ALA A 215 -9.78 8.75 17.34
CA ALA A 215 -9.64 8.08 18.63
C ALA A 215 -8.76 6.82 18.58
N HIS A 216 -8.46 6.29 17.39
CA HIS A 216 -7.62 5.11 17.23
C HIS A 216 -6.15 5.39 17.54
N ASP A 217 -5.47 4.42 18.13
CA ASP A 217 -4.02 4.34 18.20
C ASP A 217 -3.49 3.53 17.02
N TYR A 218 -2.63 4.15 16.21
CA TYR A 218 -2.03 3.55 15.02
C TYR A 218 -0.62 3.01 15.27
N SER A 219 -0.06 3.19 16.46
CA SER A 219 1.35 2.90 16.76
C SER A 219 1.68 1.40 16.67
N GLU A 220 0.79 0.51 17.14
CA GLU A 220 1.03 -0.93 17.10
C GLU A 220 1.20 -1.43 15.66
N MET A 221 0.28 -1.07 14.76
CA MET A 221 0.38 -1.50 13.36
C MET A 221 1.62 -0.92 12.67
N ASN A 222 2.04 0.31 13.02
CA ASN A 222 3.27 0.89 12.48
C ASN A 222 4.50 0.09 12.94
N GLN A 223 4.57 -0.37 14.21
CA GLN A 223 5.66 -1.21 14.69
C GLN A 223 5.70 -2.57 13.99
N VAL A 224 4.53 -3.17 13.76
CA VAL A 224 4.42 -4.42 12.99
C VAL A 224 4.89 -4.20 11.54
N LEU A 225 4.52 -3.08 10.91
CA LEU A 225 5.01 -2.69 9.59
C LEU A 225 6.55 -2.60 9.57
N PHE A 226 7.16 -1.95 10.56
CA PHE A 226 8.62 -1.82 10.64
C PHE A 226 9.30 -3.18 10.68
N GLY A 227 8.78 -4.12 11.49
CA GLY A 227 9.30 -5.48 11.52
C GLY A 227 9.20 -6.23 10.17
N PHE A 228 8.14 -5.98 9.39
CA PHE A 228 8.01 -6.51 8.03
C PHE A 228 9.04 -5.88 7.09
N LEU A 229 9.21 -4.56 7.14
CA LEU A 229 10.15 -3.83 6.29
C LEU A 229 11.60 -4.23 6.57
N ASP A 230 11.97 -4.43 7.85
CA ASP A 230 13.30 -4.93 8.24
C ASP A 230 13.59 -6.31 7.63
N LYS A 231 12.62 -7.22 7.67
CA LYS A 231 12.74 -8.54 7.05
C LYS A 231 12.85 -8.47 5.53
N LEU A 232 12.09 -7.57 4.89
CA LEU A 232 12.15 -7.36 3.45
C LEU A 232 13.51 -6.80 3.02
N GLU A 233 14.06 -5.87 3.79
CA GLU A 233 15.41 -5.35 3.57
C GLU A 233 16.46 -6.45 3.63
N VAL A 234 16.42 -7.28 4.69
CA VAL A 234 17.33 -8.43 4.83
C VAL A 234 17.20 -9.39 3.65
N ARG A 235 15.98 -9.72 3.24
CA ARG A 235 15.71 -10.60 2.09
C ARG A 235 16.22 -10.01 0.79
N TYR A 236 16.02 -8.71 0.57
CA TYR A 236 16.53 -8.00 -0.61
C TYR A 236 18.07 -8.05 -0.65
N LYS A 237 18.75 -7.69 0.44
CA LYS A 237 20.21 -7.68 0.53
C LYS A 237 20.82 -9.07 0.30
N ALA A 238 20.19 -10.11 0.86
CA ALA A 238 20.65 -11.50 0.65
C ALA A 238 20.55 -11.95 -0.82
N ALA A 239 19.60 -11.41 -1.58
CA ALA A 239 19.45 -11.73 -3.00
C ALA A 239 20.39 -10.94 -3.92
N GLN A 240 21.09 -9.92 -3.41
CA GLN A 240 22.09 -9.13 -4.14
C GLN A 240 23.53 -9.61 -3.89
N ALA A 241 23.73 -10.46 -2.87
CA ALA A 241 25.04 -11.03 -2.50
C ALA A 241 25.36 -12.28 -3.34
#